data_cb003cefd6adc83b2865e3f5d023ae10
#
_entry.id   cb003cefd6adc83b2865e3f5d023ae10
#
_cell.length_a   1.000
_cell.length_b   1.000
_cell.length_c   1.000
_cell.angle_alpha   90.00
_cell.angle_beta   90.00
_cell.angle_gamma   90.00
#
_symmetry.space_group_name_H-M   'P 1'
#
loop_
_entity.id
_entity.type
_entity.pdbx_description
1 polymer ?
#
loop_
_entity_poly.entity_id
_entity_poly.type
_entity_poly.pdbx_seq_one_letter_code
_entity_poly.pdbx_strand_id
1 'polypeptide(L)'
;MAIFYLAVQSVRRGEGRSAVAAAAYRAGEKLDDERTGETFNYTRRRGVVASEVIGWQGDRSSLWNAAEAAENRKNSVVAREIVIALPCELDDVRRAELVKSFAHWLHSRHGVAIDYAIHSPDKDGDQRNHHAHLMVTTRKIEGGRMGAKTRELDQKQHSRKHIEAWRSEWAAICNRALALGGTDTALDHRSYLRQAEPFGAVPLEPQKHLGPSETRLNRKGRMTAKAKQNAWARAVNKGLHQTGRLFGRGLVRGMNAMIDAAGKENLRER
;
A
#
# COMPACT_ATOMS: atom_id res chain seq x y z
N MET A 1 4.63 9.03 -14.13
CA MET A 1 4.86 7.58 -14.26
C MET A 1 4.58 6.92 -12.93
N ALA A 2 3.68 5.96 -12.94
CA ALA A 2 3.29 5.21 -11.73
C ALA A 2 4.51 4.55 -11.09
N ILE A 3 4.53 4.49 -9.77
CA ILE A 3 5.57 3.83 -8.98
C ILE A 3 4.93 2.73 -8.13
N PHE A 4 5.60 1.60 -7.99
CA PHE A 4 5.16 0.57 -7.06
C PHE A 4 5.56 0.95 -5.63
N TYR A 5 4.59 0.98 -4.73
CA TYR A 5 4.83 1.08 -3.31
C TYR A 5 3.76 0.29 -2.54
N LEU A 6 4.20 -0.59 -1.66
CA LEU A 6 3.39 -1.24 -0.65
C LEU A 6 4.24 -1.45 0.60
N ALA A 7 3.84 -0.81 1.69
CA ALA A 7 4.45 -0.97 3.01
C ALA A 7 3.43 -1.49 4.01
N VAL A 8 3.89 -2.30 4.96
CA VAL A 8 3.06 -2.86 6.03
C VAL A 8 3.65 -2.45 7.37
N GLN A 9 2.82 -1.92 8.26
CA GLN A 9 3.18 -1.58 9.63
C GLN A 9 2.11 -2.04 10.61
N SER A 10 2.47 -2.14 11.89
CA SER A 10 1.54 -2.56 12.95
C SER A 10 1.02 -1.35 13.71
N VAL A 11 -0.24 -1.40 14.14
CA VAL A 11 -0.81 -0.51 15.15
C VAL A 11 -0.77 -1.25 16.48
N ARG A 12 0.08 -0.79 17.40
CA ARG A 12 0.39 -1.46 18.67
C ARG A 12 0.04 -0.59 19.85
N ARG A 13 -0.64 -1.15 20.84
CA ARG A 13 -0.92 -0.47 22.11
C ARG A 13 0.36 -0.11 22.88
N GLY A 14 1.36 -0.99 22.87
CA GLY A 14 2.65 -0.74 23.54
C GLY A 14 3.42 0.47 23.02
N GLU A 15 3.03 1.01 21.87
CA GLU A 15 3.56 2.25 21.30
C GLU A 15 2.65 3.46 21.56
N GLY A 16 1.68 3.33 22.47
CA GLY A 16 0.70 4.38 22.77
C GLY A 16 -0.31 4.61 21.63
N ARG A 17 -0.45 3.65 20.69
CA ARG A 17 -1.34 3.79 19.53
C ARG A 17 -2.68 3.13 19.79
N SER A 18 -3.77 3.80 19.38
CA SER A 18 -5.12 3.27 19.34
C SER A 18 -5.53 2.99 17.88
N ALA A 19 -6.20 1.84 17.65
CA ALA A 19 -6.74 1.53 16.33
C ALA A 19 -7.90 2.48 15.97
N VAL A 20 -8.71 2.88 16.96
CA VAL A 20 -9.79 3.86 16.80
C VAL A 20 -9.23 5.22 16.38
N ALA A 21 -8.19 5.72 17.09
CA ALA A 21 -7.52 6.98 16.73
C ALA A 21 -6.91 6.93 15.33
N ALA A 22 -6.30 5.78 14.97
CA ALA A 22 -5.70 5.58 13.68
C ALA A 22 -6.76 5.60 12.56
N ALA A 23 -7.90 4.95 12.75
CA ALA A 23 -9.01 4.94 11.80
C ALA A 23 -9.65 6.32 11.65
N ALA A 24 -9.95 7.00 12.77
CA ALA A 24 -10.48 8.36 12.77
C ALA A 24 -9.58 9.33 11.97
N TYR A 25 -8.26 9.25 12.21
CA TYR A 25 -7.29 10.10 11.52
C TYR A 25 -7.27 9.84 10.00
N ARG A 26 -7.32 8.58 9.56
CA ARG A 26 -7.24 8.24 8.14
C ARG A 26 -8.52 8.56 7.39
N ALA A 27 -9.66 8.27 8.00
CA ALA A 27 -10.95 8.56 7.40
C ALA A 27 -11.38 10.04 7.50
N GLY A 28 -10.71 10.84 8.36
CA GLY A 28 -11.12 12.21 8.63
C GLY A 28 -12.44 12.29 9.40
N GLU A 29 -12.66 11.36 10.31
CA GLU A 29 -13.91 11.25 11.08
C GLU A 29 -13.72 11.57 12.57
N LYS A 30 -14.85 11.68 13.27
CA LYS A 30 -14.89 11.72 14.74
C LYS A 30 -15.28 10.35 15.25
N LEU A 31 -14.39 9.71 16.04
CA LEU A 31 -14.63 8.41 16.66
C LEU A 31 -14.33 8.46 18.16
N ASP A 32 -15.11 7.74 18.94
CA ASP A 32 -14.93 7.57 20.37
C ASP A 32 -14.24 6.22 20.65
N ASP A 33 -13.15 6.23 21.40
CA ASP A 33 -12.42 5.03 21.83
C ASP A 33 -12.98 4.58 23.19
N GLU A 34 -13.84 3.57 23.18
CA GLU A 34 -14.51 3.02 24.37
C GLU A 34 -13.51 2.48 25.40
N ARG A 35 -12.33 2.02 24.96
CA ARG A 35 -11.29 1.49 25.83
C ARG A 35 -10.60 2.58 26.66
N THR A 36 -10.39 3.77 26.08
CA THR A 36 -9.67 4.88 26.74
C THR A 36 -10.61 5.97 27.24
N GLY A 37 -11.84 6.01 26.75
CA GLY A 37 -12.79 7.10 26.98
C GLY A 37 -12.44 8.38 26.20
N GLU A 38 -11.48 8.33 25.28
CA GLU A 38 -11.04 9.47 24.48
C GLU A 38 -11.85 9.62 23.20
N THR A 39 -12.14 10.84 22.81
CA THR A 39 -12.73 11.19 21.53
C THR A 39 -11.68 11.71 20.56
N PHE A 40 -11.51 11.08 19.42
CA PHE A 40 -10.64 11.51 18.34
C PHE A 40 -11.44 12.19 17.23
N ASN A 41 -11.21 13.50 17.02
CA ASN A 41 -11.96 14.28 16.04
C ASN A 41 -11.02 14.83 14.95
N TYR A 42 -11.13 14.26 13.75
CA TYR A 42 -10.37 14.65 12.58
C TYR A 42 -11.26 15.15 11.42
N THR A 43 -12.51 15.55 11.68
CA THR A 43 -13.47 16.03 10.65
C THR A 43 -12.97 17.24 9.86
N ARG A 44 -12.00 18.00 10.39
CA ARG A 44 -11.35 19.12 9.71
C ARG A 44 -10.20 18.69 8.77
N ARG A 45 -9.85 17.39 8.77
CA ARG A 45 -8.81 16.86 7.88
C ARG A 45 -9.26 16.95 6.44
N ARG A 46 -8.41 17.55 5.61
CA ARG A 46 -8.62 17.64 4.17
C ARG A 46 -7.87 16.53 3.45
N GLY A 47 -8.23 16.27 2.19
CA GLY A 47 -7.52 15.33 1.33
C GLY A 47 -7.99 13.89 1.41
N VAL A 48 -9.02 13.56 2.20
CA VAL A 48 -9.70 12.26 2.14
C VAL A 48 -10.64 12.27 0.94
N VAL A 49 -10.38 11.42 -0.05
CA VAL A 49 -11.15 11.33 -1.30
C VAL A 49 -12.30 10.33 -1.16
N ALA A 50 -12.01 9.19 -0.54
CA ALA A 50 -12.99 8.12 -0.29
C ALA A 50 -12.54 7.28 0.91
N SER A 51 -13.49 6.69 1.62
CA SER A 51 -13.22 5.70 2.66
C SER A 51 -14.39 4.71 2.77
N GLU A 52 -14.08 3.45 3.06
CA GLU A 52 -15.10 2.39 3.19
C GLU A 52 -14.59 1.28 4.13
N VAL A 53 -15.52 0.61 4.80
CA VAL A 53 -15.26 -0.59 5.61
C VAL A 53 -15.81 -1.81 4.88
N ILE A 54 -14.96 -2.84 4.72
CA ILE A 54 -15.30 -4.09 4.03
C ILE A 54 -15.18 -5.25 5.01
N GLY A 55 -16.14 -6.16 4.98
CA GLY A 55 -16.14 -7.38 5.79
C GLY A 55 -16.56 -7.19 7.25
N TRP A 56 -17.23 -6.10 7.58
CA TRP A 56 -17.84 -5.85 8.89
C TRP A 56 -19.30 -5.40 8.75
N GLN A 57 -20.17 -5.90 9.62
CA GLN A 57 -21.58 -5.51 9.68
C GLN A 57 -21.77 -4.37 10.69
N GLY A 58 -21.39 -3.17 10.31
CA GLY A 58 -21.46 -1.99 11.16
C GLY A 58 -20.59 -0.87 10.61
N ASP A 59 -20.49 0.20 11.37
CA ASP A 59 -19.67 1.36 11.04
C ASP A 59 -18.20 1.17 11.46
N ARG A 60 -17.39 2.15 11.13
CA ARG A 60 -15.96 2.21 11.46
C ARG A 60 -15.73 2.22 12.98
N SER A 61 -16.59 2.92 13.74
CA SER A 61 -16.49 3.00 15.19
C SER A 61 -16.67 1.63 15.83
N SER A 62 -17.74 0.93 15.47
CA SER A 62 -18.02 -0.42 15.98
C SER A 62 -16.95 -1.44 15.60
N LEU A 63 -16.39 -1.35 14.37
CA LEU A 63 -15.31 -2.22 13.95
C LEU A 63 -14.07 -2.08 14.86
N TRP A 64 -13.60 -0.84 15.04
CA TRP A 64 -12.33 -0.64 15.73
C TRP A 64 -12.46 -0.73 17.25
N ASN A 65 -13.60 -0.39 17.83
CA ASN A 65 -13.89 -0.68 19.24
C ASN A 65 -13.98 -2.19 19.51
N ALA A 66 -14.63 -2.96 18.62
CA ALA A 66 -14.63 -4.41 18.72
C ALA A 66 -13.22 -5.01 18.59
N ALA A 67 -12.38 -4.47 17.68
CA ALA A 67 -10.99 -4.91 17.53
C ALA A 67 -10.14 -4.61 18.76
N GLU A 68 -10.32 -3.41 19.36
CA GLU A 68 -9.68 -3.05 20.63
C GLU A 68 -10.17 -3.98 21.76
N ALA A 69 -11.47 -4.18 21.93
CA ALA A 69 -12.04 -5.02 22.99
C ALA A 69 -11.58 -6.50 22.89
N ALA A 70 -11.35 -7.01 21.69
CA ALA A 70 -10.90 -8.38 21.49
C ALA A 70 -9.45 -8.65 21.94
N GLU A 71 -8.68 -7.62 22.28
CA GLU A 71 -7.27 -7.73 22.67
C GLU A 71 -7.07 -7.50 24.18
N ASN A 72 -6.48 -8.48 24.89
CA ASN A 72 -6.34 -8.45 26.33
C ASN A 72 -4.98 -7.90 26.83
N ARG A 73 -3.93 -7.90 25.97
CA ARG A 73 -2.58 -7.55 26.40
C ARG A 73 -2.30 -6.06 26.17
N LYS A 74 -1.57 -5.43 27.11
CA LYS A 74 -1.15 -4.02 27.03
C LYS A 74 -0.29 -3.69 25.79
N ASN A 75 0.39 -4.69 25.20
CA ASN A 75 1.26 -4.54 24.02
C ASN A 75 0.68 -5.21 22.76
N SER A 76 -0.61 -5.52 22.73
CA SER A 76 -1.23 -6.17 21.57
C SER A 76 -1.07 -5.36 20.30
N VAL A 77 -0.88 -6.09 19.18
CA VAL A 77 -1.12 -5.56 17.84
C VAL A 77 -2.61 -5.68 17.59
N VAL A 78 -3.28 -4.54 17.35
CA VAL A 78 -4.72 -4.47 17.14
C VAL A 78 -5.06 -4.41 15.66
N ALA A 79 -4.24 -3.69 14.87
CA ALA A 79 -4.41 -3.59 13.44
C ALA A 79 -3.05 -3.71 12.71
N ARG A 80 -3.11 -4.12 11.44
CA ARG A 80 -2.05 -3.93 10.45
C ARG A 80 -2.48 -2.82 9.52
N GLU A 81 -1.56 -1.95 9.19
CA GLU A 81 -1.79 -0.91 8.19
C GLU A 81 -0.97 -1.22 6.95
N ILE A 82 -1.63 -1.27 5.81
CA ILE A 82 -1.02 -1.36 4.49
C ILE A 82 -1.12 0.02 3.85
N VAL A 83 0.01 0.57 3.44
CA VAL A 83 0.07 1.83 2.68
C VAL A 83 0.47 1.51 1.26
N ILE A 84 -0.33 1.95 0.29
CA ILE A 84 -0.12 1.72 -1.14
C ILE A 84 -0.09 3.04 -1.90
N ALA A 85 0.80 3.14 -2.91
CA ALA A 85 0.75 4.22 -3.87
C ALA A 85 -0.27 3.89 -4.97
N LEU A 86 -1.00 4.91 -5.41
CA LEU A 86 -1.99 4.80 -6.48
C LEU A 86 -1.44 5.41 -7.77
N PRO A 87 -1.67 4.79 -8.94
CA PRO A 87 -1.24 5.34 -10.21
C PRO A 87 -1.80 6.74 -10.45
N CYS A 88 -0.94 7.70 -10.70
CA CYS A 88 -1.35 9.08 -11.01
C CYS A 88 -1.96 9.21 -12.42
N GLU A 89 -1.76 8.21 -13.27
CA GLU A 89 -2.32 8.11 -14.63
C GLU A 89 -3.81 7.80 -14.65
N LEU A 90 -4.35 7.31 -13.53
CA LEU A 90 -5.77 6.99 -13.39
C LEU A 90 -6.51 8.16 -12.73
N ASP A 91 -7.79 8.29 -13.02
CA ASP A 91 -8.70 9.20 -12.33
C ASP A 91 -9.09 8.69 -10.93
N ASP A 92 -9.78 9.51 -10.15
CA ASP A 92 -10.15 9.17 -8.77
C ASP A 92 -11.15 8.00 -8.70
N VAL A 93 -12.02 7.85 -9.69
CA VAL A 93 -13.00 6.74 -9.75
C VAL A 93 -12.26 5.42 -9.91
N ARG A 94 -11.38 5.34 -10.91
CA ARG A 94 -10.56 4.14 -11.15
C ARG A 94 -9.62 3.82 -9.98
N ARG A 95 -9.03 4.85 -9.35
CA ARG A 95 -8.23 4.65 -8.12
C ARG A 95 -9.07 4.04 -6.99
N ALA A 96 -10.29 4.51 -6.81
CA ALA A 96 -11.21 3.97 -5.80
C ALA A 96 -11.56 2.51 -6.09
N GLU A 97 -11.86 2.15 -7.34
CA GLU A 97 -12.11 0.78 -7.78
C GLU A 97 -10.93 -0.15 -7.52
N LEU A 98 -9.68 0.33 -7.77
CA LEU A 98 -8.47 -0.45 -7.47
C LEU A 98 -8.36 -0.77 -5.98
N VAL A 99 -8.51 0.23 -5.13
CA VAL A 99 -8.41 0.06 -3.66
C VAL A 99 -9.50 -0.87 -3.17
N LYS A 100 -10.73 -0.69 -3.63
CA LYS A 100 -11.87 -1.53 -3.29
C LYS A 100 -11.64 -2.99 -3.72
N SER A 101 -11.17 -3.21 -4.94
CA SER A 101 -10.85 -4.55 -5.46
C SER A 101 -9.77 -5.24 -4.61
N PHE A 102 -8.70 -4.52 -4.26
CA PHE A 102 -7.64 -5.06 -3.42
C PHE A 102 -8.12 -5.34 -1.99
N ALA A 103 -8.95 -4.48 -1.43
CA ALA A 103 -9.54 -4.67 -0.10
C ALA A 103 -10.46 -5.90 -0.07
N HIS A 104 -11.30 -6.11 -1.09
CA HIS A 104 -12.11 -7.33 -1.21
C HIS A 104 -11.24 -8.59 -1.36
N TRP A 105 -10.17 -8.52 -2.14
CA TRP A 105 -9.24 -9.65 -2.27
C TRP A 105 -8.57 -10.01 -0.93
N LEU A 106 -8.12 -9.00 -0.16
CA LEU A 106 -7.56 -9.22 1.18
C LEU A 106 -8.59 -9.83 2.14
N HIS A 107 -9.83 -9.30 2.14
CA HIS A 107 -10.93 -9.83 2.94
C HIS A 107 -11.21 -11.29 2.61
N SER A 108 -11.43 -11.61 1.34
CA SER A 108 -11.74 -12.98 0.87
C SER A 108 -10.62 -13.96 1.18
N ARG A 109 -9.35 -13.51 1.08
CA ARG A 109 -8.19 -14.38 1.30
C ARG A 109 -7.93 -14.69 2.77
N HIS A 110 -8.18 -13.73 3.67
CA HIS A 110 -7.78 -13.84 5.08
C HIS A 110 -8.96 -13.84 6.06
N GLY A 111 -10.18 -13.59 5.60
CA GLY A 111 -11.37 -13.48 6.44
C GLY A 111 -11.34 -12.30 7.41
N VAL A 112 -10.56 -11.27 7.13
CA VAL A 112 -10.35 -10.08 7.98
C VAL A 112 -11.22 -8.92 7.51
N ALA A 113 -11.57 -7.98 8.38
CA ALA A 113 -12.16 -6.71 7.96
C ALA A 113 -11.08 -5.73 7.51
N ILE A 114 -11.42 -4.93 6.50
CA ILE A 114 -10.56 -3.91 5.92
C ILE A 114 -11.27 -2.57 6.03
N ASP A 115 -10.60 -1.59 6.60
CA ASP A 115 -11.01 -0.19 6.61
C ASP A 115 -10.02 0.62 5.79
N TYR A 116 -10.44 1.11 4.63
CA TYR A 116 -9.53 1.88 3.79
C TYR A 116 -9.92 3.35 3.69
N ALA A 117 -8.91 4.19 3.49
CA ALA A 117 -9.06 5.59 3.16
C ALA A 117 -8.08 5.98 2.05
N ILE A 118 -8.60 6.67 1.03
CA ILE A 118 -7.85 7.17 -0.11
C ILE A 118 -7.55 8.64 0.11
N HIS A 119 -6.29 9.02 -0.07
CA HIS A 119 -5.83 10.38 0.12
C HIS A 119 -5.29 10.98 -1.18
N SER A 120 -5.72 12.22 -1.44
CA SER A 120 -5.09 13.07 -2.44
C SER A 120 -3.72 13.54 -1.96
N PRO A 121 -2.83 13.96 -2.87
CA PRO A 121 -1.57 14.58 -2.51
C PRO A 121 -1.74 15.82 -1.64
N ASP A 122 -0.79 16.07 -0.74
CA ASP A 122 -0.72 17.35 -0.02
C ASP A 122 -0.58 18.51 -1.01
N LYS A 123 -1.23 19.64 -0.72
CA LYS A 123 -1.21 20.85 -1.56
C LYS A 123 0.21 21.28 -1.98
N ASP A 124 1.16 21.20 -1.05
CA ASP A 124 2.56 21.61 -1.28
C ASP A 124 3.47 20.41 -1.58
N GLY A 125 2.89 19.22 -1.85
CA GLY A 125 3.59 17.97 -2.10
C GLY A 125 3.76 17.63 -3.58
N ASP A 126 4.30 16.43 -3.85
CA ASP A 126 4.28 15.85 -5.18
C ASP A 126 2.83 15.49 -5.55
N GLN A 127 2.27 16.18 -6.54
CA GLN A 127 0.86 16.00 -6.95
C GLN A 127 0.58 14.62 -7.54
N ARG A 128 1.58 13.79 -7.73
CA ARG A 128 1.46 12.39 -8.14
C ARG A 128 1.30 11.43 -6.95
N ASN A 129 1.45 11.91 -5.71
CA ASN A 129 1.45 11.10 -4.51
C ASN A 129 0.03 10.74 -4.03
N HIS A 130 -0.81 10.24 -4.94
CA HIS A 130 -2.06 9.61 -4.56
C HIS A 130 -1.76 8.31 -3.83
N HIS A 131 -2.38 8.07 -2.67
CA HIS A 131 -2.11 6.90 -1.86
C HIS A 131 -3.34 6.47 -1.06
N ALA A 132 -3.34 5.21 -0.64
CA ALA A 132 -4.37 4.69 0.23
C ALA A 132 -3.75 4.03 1.46
N HIS A 133 -4.46 4.16 2.57
CA HIS A 133 -4.22 3.44 3.81
C HIS A 133 -5.31 2.39 3.96
N LEU A 134 -4.92 1.14 4.15
CA LEU A 134 -5.84 0.05 4.46
C LEU A 134 -5.51 -0.46 5.86
N MET A 135 -6.38 -0.23 6.80
CA MET A 135 -6.29 -0.82 8.13
C MET A 135 -6.98 -2.18 8.11
N VAL A 136 -6.25 -3.20 8.52
CA VAL A 136 -6.63 -4.61 8.46
C VAL A 136 -6.73 -5.15 9.87
N THR A 137 -7.84 -5.78 10.25
CA THR A 137 -7.97 -6.41 11.56
C THR A 137 -6.95 -7.53 11.74
N THR A 138 -6.50 -7.77 12.98
CA THR A 138 -5.61 -8.90 13.31
C THR A 138 -6.37 -10.20 13.54
N ARG A 139 -7.71 -10.14 13.49
CA ARG A 139 -8.61 -11.27 13.70
C ARG A 139 -9.50 -11.46 12.48
N LYS A 140 -9.89 -12.70 12.25
CA LYS A 140 -10.93 -13.05 11.28
C LYS A 140 -12.27 -12.53 11.76
N ILE A 141 -13.17 -12.27 10.82
CA ILE A 141 -14.55 -11.96 11.12
C ILE A 141 -15.36 -13.25 10.96
N GLU A 142 -15.93 -13.71 12.03
CA GLU A 142 -16.69 -14.96 12.12
C GLU A 142 -18.06 -14.66 12.70
N GLY A 143 -19.13 -14.87 11.91
CA GLY A 143 -20.51 -14.56 12.34
C GLY A 143 -20.72 -13.09 12.75
N GLY A 144 -20.04 -12.16 12.08
CA GLY A 144 -20.12 -10.71 12.37
C GLY A 144 -19.36 -10.27 13.63
N ARG A 145 -18.48 -11.12 14.18
CA ARG A 145 -17.69 -10.85 15.40
C ARG A 145 -16.19 -11.07 15.18
N MET A 146 -15.37 -10.54 16.09
CA MET A 146 -13.93 -10.80 16.11
C MET A 146 -13.64 -12.23 16.53
N GLY A 147 -13.22 -13.07 15.59
CA GLY A 147 -12.89 -14.47 15.77
C GLY A 147 -11.40 -14.72 16.07
N ALA A 148 -10.85 -15.81 15.53
CA ALA A 148 -9.47 -16.21 15.73
C ALA A 148 -8.45 -15.22 15.15
N LYS A 149 -7.28 -15.09 15.79
CA LYS A 149 -6.16 -14.30 15.25
C LYS A 149 -5.58 -14.91 13.97
N THR A 150 -5.26 -14.08 13.02
CA THR A 150 -4.52 -14.42 11.79
C THR A 150 -3.03 -14.57 12.10
N ARG A 151 -2.66 -15.63 12.87
CA ARG A 151 -1.28 -15.82 13.37
C ARG A 151 -0.27 -16.02 12.24
N GLU A 152 -0.71 -16.55 11.11
CA GLU A 152 0.08 -16.71 9.88
C GLU A 152 0.60 -15.37 9.34
N LEU A 153 -0.08 -14.26 9.65
CA LEU A 153 0.34 -12.91 9.28
C LEU A 153 1.27 -12.26 10.33
N ASP A 154 1.37 -12.82 11.54
CA ASP A 154 2.21 -12.30 12.63
C ASP A 154 3.60 -12.93 12.65
N GLN A 155 3.71 -14.20 12.24
CA GLN A 155 4.97 -14.95 12.26
C GLN A 155 5.88 -14.48 11.12
N LYS A 156 7.08 -13.98 11.46
CA LYS A 156 8.04 -13.35 10.54
C LYS A 156 8.36 -14.20 9.28
N GLN A 157 8.40 -15.51 9.40
CA GLN A 157 8.68 -16.40 8.25
C GLN A 157 7.47 -16.54 7.32
N HIS A 158 6.26 -16.68 7.87
CA HIS A 158 5.03 -16.84 7.11
C HIS A 158 4.54 -15.50 6.55
N SER A 159 4.63 -14.42 7.34
CA SER A 159 4.18 -13.08 6.92
C SER A 159 4.89 -12.58 5.64
N ARG A 160 6.17 -12.96 5.43
CA ARG A 160 6.90 -12.60 4.21
C ARG A 160 6.24 -13.14 2.94
N LYS A 161 5.77 -14.39 2.95
CA LYS A 161 5.08 -15.01 1.81
C LYS A 161 3.76 -14.31 1.53
N HIS A 162 3.01 -13.96 2.58
CA HIS A 162 1.75 -13.23 2.46
C HIS A 162 1.96 -11.82 1.92
N ILE A 163 2.94 -11.09 2.46
CA ILE A 163 3.27 -9.73 1.98
C ILE A 163 3.74 -9.76 0.52
N GLU A 164 4.52 -10.76 0.12
CA GLU A 164 4.94 -10.92 -1.28
C GLU A 164 3.72 -11.19 -2.19
N ALA A 165 2.78 -12.04 -1.76
CA ALA A 165 1.53 -12.26 -2.48
C ALA A 165 0.67 -10.99 -2.57
N TRP A 166 0.59 -10.18 -1.49
CA TRP A 166 -0.10 -8.89 -1.51
C TRP A 166 0.53 -7.91 -2.49
N ARG A 167 1.86 -7.87 -2.54
CA ARG A 167 2.60 -7.02 -3.48
C ARG A 167 2.38 -7.45 -4.93
N SER A 168 2.42 -8.76 -5.19
CA SER A 168 2.17 -9.33 -6.51
C SER A 168 0.74 -9.01 -6.98
N GLU A 169 -0.27 -9.25 -6.14
CA GLU A 169 -1.66 -8.97 -6.49
C GLU A 169 -1.91 -7.48 -6.69
N TRP A 170 -1.37 -6.62 -5.80
CA TRP A 170 -1.49 -5.18 -5.98
C TRP A 170 -0.91 -4.70 -7.31
N ALA A 171 0.27 -5.19 -7.69
CA ALA A 171 0.86 -4.89 -8.99
C ALA A 171 -0.02 -5.38 -10.15
N ALA A 172 -0.57 -6.59 -10.05
CA ALA A 172 -1.46 -7.17 -11.07
C ALA A 172 -2.75 -6.36 -11.26
N ILE A 173 -3.40 -5.96 -10.15
CA ILE A 173 -4.60 -5.10 -10.18
C ILE A 173 -4.27 -3.77 -10.86
N CYS A 174 -3.19 -3.10 -10.46
CA CYS A 174 -2.77 -1.83 -11.05
C CYS A 174 -2.48 -1.98 -12.56
N ASN A 175 -1.75 -3.02 -12.96
CA ASN A 175 -1.36 -3.22 -14.35
C ASN A 175 -2.57 -3.48 -15.25
N ARG A 176 -3.56 -4.25 -14.79
CA ARG A 176 -4.82 -4.41 -15.53
C ARG A 176 -5.52 -3.08 -15.77
N ALA A 177 -5.61 -2.23 -14.75
CA ALA A 177 -6.27 -0.93 -14.88
C ALA A 177 -5.48 0.06 -15.75
N LEU A 178 -4.15 0.06 -15.66
CA LEU A 178 -3.28 0.88 -16.51
C LEU A 178 -3.40 0.48 -17.99
N ALA A 179 -3.40 -0.82 -18.27
CA ALA A 179 -3.59 -1.34 -19.64
C ALA A 179 -4.96 -0.95 -20.21
N LEU A 180 -6.05 -1.09 -19.41
CA LEU A 180 -7.40 -0.65 -19.81
C LEU A 180 -7.49 0.87 -20.00
N GLY A 181 -6.63 1.64 -19.30
CA GLY A 181 -6.48 3.08 -19.47
C GLY A 181 -5.60 3.48 -20.66
N GLY A 182 -5.12 2.53 -21.47
CA GLY A 182 -4.26 2.79 -22.64
C GLY A 182 -2.85 3.26 -22.29
N THR A 183 -2.34 2.91 -21.11
CA THR A 183 -1.02 3.33 -20.63
C THR A 183 -0.01 2.22 -20.84
N ASP A 184 1.15 2.51 -21.45
CA ASP A 184 2.26 1.57 -21.61
C ASP A 184 3.09 1.36 -20.32
N THR A 185 2.63 1.93 -19.19
CA THR A 185 3.33 1.82 -17.90
C THR A 185 2.91 0.54 -17.19
N ALA A 186 3.89 -0.26 -16.78
CA ALA A 186 3.67 -1.44 -15.93
C ALA A 186 4.45 -1.32 -14.62
N LEU A 187 3.84 -1.80 -13.54
CA LEU A 187 4.42 -1.88 -12.20
C LEU A 187 4.99 -3.27 -11.94
N ASP A 188 6.19 -3.35 -11.41
CA ASP A 188 6.79 -4.59 -10.92
C ASP A 188 7.00 -4.49 -9.40
N HIS A 189 6.45 -5.44 -8.65
CA HIS A 189 6.55 -5.49 -7.20
C HIS A 189 7.90 -6.00 -6.69
N ARG A 190 8.71 -6.60 -7.56
CA ARG A 190 10.03 -7.15 -7.20
C ARG A 190 11.05 -6.04 -6.97
N SER A 191 12.09 -6.31 -6.19
CA SER A 191 13.22 -5.40 -6.06
C SER A 191 13.94 -5.23 -7.41
N TYR A 192 14.57 -4.09 -7.64
CA TYR A 192 15.32 -3.83 -8.88
C TYR A 192 16.38 -4.90 -9.16
N LEU A 193 17.01 -5.46 -8.13
CA LEU A 193 17.93 -6.59 -8.28
C LEU A 193 17.21 -7.81 -8.90
N ARG A 194 16.06 -8.21 -8.35
CA ARG A 194 15.27 -9.34 -8.87
C ARG A 194 14.64 -9.06 -10.23
N GLN A 195 14.45 -7.80 -10.60
CA GLN A 195 13.99 -7.41 -11.93
C GLN A 195 15.11 -7.54 -12.97
N ALA A 196 16.35 -7.19 -12.60
CA ALA A 196 17.50 -7.20 -13.48
C ALA A 196 18.10 -8.61 -13.70
N GLU A 197 18.00 -9.48 -12.69
CA GLU A 197 18.62 -10.81 -12.64
C GLU A 197 18.33 -11.69 -13.88
N PRO A 198 17.08 -11.84 -14.38
CA PRO A 198 16.79 -12.66 -15.54
C PRO A 198 17.44 -12.19 -16.84
N PHE A 199 17.88 -10.95 -16.90
CA PHE A 199 18.44 -10.31 -18.10
C PHE A 199 19.93 -10.05 -17.98
N GLY A 200 20.58 -10.42 -16.87
CA GLY A 200 21.96 -10.06 -16.58
C GLY A 200 22.21 -8.55 -16.60
N ALA A 201 21.17 -7.75 -16.37
CA ALA A 201 21.22 -6.29 -16.44
C ALA A 201 21.73 -5.68 -15.15
N VAL A 202 22.26 -4.44 -15.22
CA VAL A 202 22.61 -3.66 -14.05
C VAL A 202 21.31 -3.20 -13.35
N PRO A 203 21.09 -3.56 -12.07
CA PRO A 203 19.88 -3.15 -11.36
C PRO A 203 19.87 -1.63 -11.12
N LEU A 204 18.67 -1.05 -11.11
CA LEU A 204 18.49 0.34 -10.68
C LEU A 204 18.79 0.49 -9.19
N GLU A 205 19.31 1.65 -8.81
CA GLU A 205 19.53 1.99 -7.41
C GLU A 205 18.21 2.30 -6.70
N PRO A 206 17.92 1.63 -5.56
CA PRO A 206 16.68 1.85 -4.84
C PRO A 206 16.67 3.18 -4.10
N GLN A 207 15.55 3.89 -4.15
CA GLN A 207 15.32 5.06 -3.32
C GLN A 207 14.74 4.65 -1.97
N LYS A 208 15.14 5.37 -0.91
CA LYS A 208 14.62 5.19 0.44
C LYS A 208 13.42 6.09 0.68
N HIS A 209 12.36 5.55 1.27
CA HIS A 209 11.21 6.35 1.67
C HIS A 209 11.62 7.41 2.69
N LEU A 210 11.27 8.67 2.41
CA LEU A 210 11.42 9.78 3.35
C LEU A 210 10.18 9.88 4.22
N GLY A 211 10.35 9.78 5.53
CA GLY A 211 9.27 10.03 6.47
C GLY A 211 8.81 11.51 6.45
N PRO A 212 7.65 11.83 7.09
CA PRO A 212 7.11 13.19 7.07
C PRO A 212 8.08 14.27 7.57
N SER A 213 8.86 13.98 8.61
CA SER A 213 9.86 14.90 9.17
C SER A 213 11.02 15.16 8.18
N GLU A 214 11.53 14.11 7.53
CA GLU A 214 12.60 14.23 6.54
C GLU A 214 12.12 14.95 5.28
N THR A 215 10.89 14.67 4.84
CA THR A 215 10.24 15.37 3.72
C THR A 215 10.11 16.87 4.03
N ARG A 216 9.67 17.22 5.25
CA ARG A 216 9.55 18.61 5.68
C ARG A 216 10.91 19.33 5.73
N LEU A 217 11.96 18.66 6.23
CA LEU A 217 13.31 19.22 6.22
C LEU A 217 13.83 19.44 4.80
N ASN A 218 13.61 18.47 3.93
CA ASN A 218 14.03 18.55 2.53
C ASN A 218 13.32 19.71 1.78
N ARG A 219 12.03 19.92 2.02
CA ARG A 219 11.27 21.09 1.48
C ARG A 219 11.83 22.43 1.96
N LYS A 220 12.42 22.48 3.16
CA LYS A 220 13.11 23.66 3.72
C LYS A 220 14.58 23.79 3.25
N GLY A 221 15.00 23.04 2.23
CA GLY A 221 16.37 23.05 1.71
C GLY A 221 17.40 22.30 2.58
N ARG A 222 16.97 21.64 3.67
CA ARG A 222 17.84 20.84 4.55
C ARG A 222 17.83 19.39 4.13
N MET A 223 18.78 18.99 3.30
CA MET A 223 18.89 17.60 2.82
C MET A 223 19.41 16.68 3.92
N THR A 224 18.57 15.70 4.31
CA THR A 224 18.99 14.59 5.19
C THR A 224 19.89 13.61 4.45
N ALA A 225 20.58 12.72 5.18
CA ALA A 225 21.42 11.68 4.58
C ALA A 225 20.63 10.80 3.59
N LYS A 226 19.38 10.43 3.91
CA LYS A 226 18.50 9.68 2.98
C LYS A 226 18.13 10.51 1.75
N ALA A 227 17.87 11.81 1.90
CA ALA A 227 17.54 12.67 0.78
C ALA A 227 18.74 12.81 -0.18
N LYS A 228 19.95 12.92 0.35
CA LYS A 228 21.20 12.92 -0.44
C LYS A 228 21.40 11.60 -1.18
N GLN A 229 21.19 10.46 -0.50
CA GLN A 229 21.27 9.15 -1.11
C GLN A 229 20.23 8.98 -2.24
N ASN A 230 18.99 9.46 -2.04
CA ASN A 230 17.96 9.43 -3.07
C ASN A 230 18.33 10.32 -4.28
N ALA A 231 18.96 11.48 -4.06
CA ALA A 231 19.44 12.33 -5.14
C ALA A 231 20.53 11.63 -5.97
N TRP A 232 21.47 10.97 -5.30
CA TRP A 232 22.50 10.14 -5.95
C TRP A 232 21.86 8.99 -6.74
N ALA A 233 20.97 8.21 -6.14
CA ALA A 233 20.28 7.10 -6.81
C ALA A 233 19.54 7.56 -8.06
N ARG A 234 18.86 8.72 -8.02
CA ARG A 234 18.19 9.29 -9.21
C ARG A 234 19.19 9.66 -10.31
N ALA A 235 20.35 10.21 -9.95
CA ALA A 235 21.39 10.58 -10.93
C ALA A 235 21.97 9.32 -11.61
N VAL A 236 22.28 8.28 -10.84
CA VAL A 236 22.76 6.99 -11.35
C VAL A 236 21.72 6.36 -12.28
N ASN A 237 20.47 6.26 -11.84
CA ASN A 237 19.38 5.66 -12.63
C ASN A 237 19.13 6.43 -13.93
N LYS A 238 19.24 7.76 -13.90
CA LYS A 238 19.15 8.59 -15.12
C LYS A 238 20.26 8.24 -16.11
N GLY A 239 21.49 8.05 -15.63
CA GLY A 239 22.61 7.60 -16.45
C GLY A 239 22.37 6.22 -17.06
N LEU A 240 21.91 5.24 -16.25
CA LEU A 240 21.57 3.89 -16.71
C LEU A 240 20.44 3.89 -17.76
N HIS A 241 19.41 4.71 -17.60
CA HIS A 241 18.36 4.86 -18.61
C HIS A 241 18.86 5.48 -19.91
N GLN A 242 19.81 6.41 -19.85
CA GLN A 242 20.39 7.00 -21.06
C GLN A 242 21.25 6.01 -21.83
N THR A 243 22.09 5.23 -21.12
CA THR A 243 22.90 4.15 -21.74
C THR A 243 22.02 3.00 -22.25
N GLY A 244 20.98 2.59 -21.50
CA GLY A 244 20.03 1.58 -21.90
C GLY A 244 19.20 1.97 -23.13
N ARG A 245 18.91 3.27 -23.35
CA ARG A 245 18.27 3.75 -24.60
C ARG A 245 19.15 3.59 -25.83
N LEU A 246 20.47 3.61 -25.66
CA LEU A 246 21.42 3.35 -26.75
C LEU A 246 21.47 1.87 -27.15
N PHE A 247 21.21 0.96 -26.17
CA PHE A 247 21.24 -0.50 -26.39
C PHE A 247 19.87 -1.19 -26.44
N GLY A 248 18.78 -0.51 -26.11
CA GLY A 248 17.56 -1.16 -25.64
C GLY A 248 16.23 -0.88 -26.33
N ARG A 249 16.16 -0.63 -27.65
CA ARG A 249 14.86 -0.79 -28.35
C ARG A 249 14.42 -2.26 -28.44
N GLY A 250 15.34 -3.22 -28.19
CA GLY A 250 15.05 -4.65 -28.16
C GLY A 250 14.49 -5.18 -26.85
N LEU A 251 14.90 -4.62 -25.69
CA LEU A 251 14.55 -5.17 -24.37
C LEU A 251 13.09 -4.94 -23.97
N VAL A 252 12.53 -3.77 -24.27
CA VAL A 252 11.12 -3.46 -23.94
C VAL A 252 10.16 -4.29 -24.80
N ARG A 253 10.49 -4.55 -26.07
CA ARG A 253 9.71 -5.47 -26.93
C ARG A 253 9.76 -6.91 -26.42
N GLY A 254 10.89 -7.37 -25.89
CA GLY A 254 11.04 -8.71 -25.31
C GLY A 254 10.20 -8.89 -24.03
N MET A 255 10.14 -7.89 -23.16
CA MET A 255 9.33 -7.96 -21.94
C MET A 255 7.82 -8.00 -22.25
N ASN A 256 7.33 -7.19 -23.16
CA ASN A 256 5.91 -7.21 -23.55
C ASN A 256 5.53 -8.53 -24.24
N ALA A 257 6.39 -9.10 -25.05
CA ALA A 257 6.17 -10.41 -25.69
C ALA A 257 6.13 -11.57 -24.68
N MET A 258 6.93 -11.53 -23.60
CA MET A 258 6.90 -12.53 -22.52
C MET A 258 5.64 -12.43 -21.66
N ILE A 259 5.16 -11.22 -21.38
CA ILE A 259 3.91 -10.99 -20.64
C ILE A 259 2.71 -11.49 -21.46
N ASP A 260 2.68 -11.25 -22.76
CA ASP A 260 1.65 -11.75 -23.69
C ASP A 260 1.70 -13.29 -23.84
N ALA A 261 2.88 -13.89 -23.83
CA ALA A 261 3.05 -15.35 -23.89
C ALA A 261 2.52 -16.04 -22.61
N ALA A 262 2.90 -15.53 -21.44
CA ALA A 262 2.43 -16.05 -20.14
C ALA A 262 0.91 -15.86 -19.95
N GLY A 263 0.34 -14.79 -20.50
CA GLY A 263 -1.11 -14.57 -20.49
C GLY A 263 -1.90 -15.52 -21.37
N LYS A 264 -1.30 -16.00 -22.46
CA LYS A 264 -1.92 -16.97 -23.40
C LYS A 264 -1.83 -18.42 -22.94
N GLU A 265 -0.81 -18.77 -22.16
CA GLU A 265 -0.67 -20.11 -21.56
C GLU A 265 -1.75 -20.37 -20.49
N ASN A 266 -2.01 -19.38 -19.63
CA ASN A 266 -3.06 -19.45 -18.60
C ASN A 266 -4.51 -19.49 -19.15
N LEU A 267 -4.73 -19.17 -20.42
CA LEU A 267 -6.04 -19.25 -21.08
C LEU A 267 -6.26 -20.60 -21.83
N ARG A 268 -5.22 -21.44 -21.94
CA ARG A 268 -5.29 -22.77 -22.57
C ARG A 268 -5.47 -23.91 -21.57
N GLU A 269 -5.30 -23.63 -20.27
CA GLU A 269 -5.46 -24.61 -19.16
C GLU A 269 -6.79 -24.44 -18.39
N ARG A 270 -7.81 -23.78 -18.99
CA ARG A 270 -9.17 -23.69 -18.43
C ARG A 270 -10.20 -24.23 -19.43
#